data_2067dfda86192d0632fa4ef6c6473a9b
#
_entry.id   2067dfda86192d0632fa4ef6c6473a9b
#
_cell.length_a   1.000
_cell.length_b   1.000
_cell.length_c   1.000
_cell.angle_alpha   90.00
_cell.angle_beta   90.00
_cell.angle_gamma   90.00
#
_symmetry.space_group_name_H-M   'P 1'
#
loop_
_entity.id
_entity.type
_entity.pdbx_description
1 polymer ?
#
loop_
_entity_poly.entity_id
_entity_poly.type
_entity_poly.pdbx_seq_one_letter_code
_entity_poly.pdbx_strand_id
1 'polypeptide(L)'
;MRKVFIKMGGVVVVTFDENEEEKLNELLHFLSAKKYSEIPDKQNRVLDYGVLKINAEYRSVESNGELVQLTNYEFEILYLLAKNPGWIFSKEQIYTQVWKEPYYGAEDNVMGIIRRIRKKIEPDSAKPRYILNVWGMGYKFNGELMK
;
A
#
# COMPACT_ATOMS: atom_id res chain seq x y z
N MET A 1 -4.80 -13.59 18.63
CA MET A 1 -5.91 -14.22 17.87
C MET A 1 -5.87 -13.75 16.44
N ARG A 2 -5.80 -14.68 15.52
CA ARG A 2 -5.78 -14.38 14.07
C ARG A 2 -7.15 -14.60 13.46
N LYS A 3 -7.64 -13.66 12.68
CA LYS A 3 -8.92 -13.74 11.95
C LYS A 3 -8.68 -13.98 10.48
N VAL A 4 -9.39 -14.89 9.88
CA VAL A 4 -9.35 -15.17 8.44
C VAL A 4 -10.74 -14.95 7.87
N PHE A 5 -10.81 -14.15 6.80
CA PHE A 5 -12.05 -13.83 6.08
C PHE A 5 -12.03 -14.56 4.73
N ILE A 6 -13.06 -15.34 4.45
CA ILE A 6 -13.15 -16.18 3.26
C ILE A 6 -14.40 -15.84 2.48
N LYS A 7 -14.27 -15.64 1.18
CA LYS A 7 -15.40 -15.34 0.28
C LYS A 7 -15.77 -16.55 -0.56
N MET A 8 -17.02 -17.02 -0.38
CA MET A 8 -17.59 -18.19 -1.07
C MET A 8 -19.06 -17.93 -1.42
N GLY A 9 -19.39 -16.94 -2.23
CA GLY A 9 -20.79 -16.54 -2.41
C GLY A 9 -21.43 -15.88 -1.18
N GLY A 10 -20.66 -15.78 -0.12
CA GLY A 10 -20.89 -15.14 1.18
C GLY A 10 -19.54 -14.95 1.86
N VAL A 11 -19.53 -14.34 3.03
CA VAL A 11 -18.31 -14.15 3.83
C VAL A 11 -18.35 -15.04 5.06
N VAL A 12 -17.29 -15.81 5.27
CA VAL A 12 -17.07 -16.62 6.47
C VAL A 12 -15.88 -16.06 7.22
N VAL A 13 -16.05 -15.81 8.52
CA VAL A 13 -14.98 -15.37 9.41
C VAL A 13 -14.62 -16.52 10.34
N VAL A 14 -13.35 -16.91 10.33
CA VAL A 14 -12.82 -17.95 11.24
C VAL A 14 -11.73 -17.32 12.09
N THR A 15 -11.78 -17.56 13.40
CA THR A 15 -10.79 -17.06 14.36
C THR A 15 -9.93 -18.20 14.87
N PHE A 16 -8.63 -17.94 15.01
CA PHE A 16 -7.65 -18.89 15.52
C PHE A 16 -6.86 -18.26 16.67
N ASP A 17 -6.60 -19.04 17.70
CA ASP A 17 -5.70 -18.65 18.77
C ASP A 17 -4.24 -18.81 18.34
N GLU A 18 -3.33 -18.22 19.09
CA GLU A 18 -1.89 -18.25 18.79
C GLU A 18 -1.32 -19.67 18.68
N ASN A 19 -1.95 -20.63 19.37
CA ASN A 19 -1.52 -22.04 19.39
C ASN A 19 -2.16 -22.89 18.27
N GLU A 20 -2.98 -22.30 17.41
CA GLU A 20 -3.73 -23.01 16.37
C GLU A 20 -3.20 -22.75 14.95
N GLU A 21 -1.94 -22.35 14.83
CA GLU A 21 -1.33 -22.01 13.53
C GLU A 21 -1.33 -23.21 12.56
N GLU A 22 -1.14 -24.42 13.07
CA GLU A 22 -1.21 -25.64 12.26
C GLU A 22 -2.61 -25.84 11.66
N LYS A 23 -3.67 -25.64 12.44
CA LYS A 23 -5.07 -25.71 11.97
C LYS A 23 -5.36 -24.63 10.93
N LEU A 24 -4.84 -23.43 11.13
CA LEU A 24 -4.95 -22.34 10.17
C LEU A 24 -4.30 -22.72 8.83
N ASN A 25 -3.09 -23.26 8.87
CA ASN A 25 -2.36 -23.66 7.66
C ASN A 25 -3.08 -24.78 6.91
N GLU A 26 -3.66 -25.76 7.60
CA GLU A 26 -4.49 -26.81 6.99
C GLU A 26 -5.72 -26.21 6.29
N LEU A 27 -6.41 -25.26 6.94
CA LEU A 27 -7.57 -24.58 6.36
C LEU A 27 -7.19 -23.79 5.11
N LEU A 28 -6.12 -23.01 5.17
CA LEU A 28 -5.62 -22.21 4.03
C LEU A 28 -5.22 -23.11 2.86
N HIS A 29 -4.58 -24.25 3.13
CA HIS A 29 -4.23 -25.21 2.10
C HIS A 29 -5.49 -25.82 1.44
N PHE A 30 -6.48 -26.22 2.23
CA PHE A 30 -7.76 -26.72 1.73
C PHE A 30 -8.49 -25.69 0.86
N LEU A 31 -8.53 -24.44 1.29
CA LEU A 31 -9.20 -23.35 0.59
C LEU A 31 -8.51 -22.98 -0.73
N SER A 32 -7.18 -22.97 -0.76
CA SER A 32 -6.44 -22.73 -2.00
C SER A 32 -6.70 -23.82 -3.05
N ALA A 33 -6.79 -25.07 -2.62
CA ALA A 33 -7.16 -26.20 -3.48
C ALA A 33 -8.59 -26.08 -4.04
N LYS A 34 -9.50 -25.40 -3.34
CA LYS A 34 -10.90 -25.16 -3.74
C LYS A 34 -11.13 -23.82 -4.43
N LYS A 35 -10.09 -23.06 -4.73
CA LYS A 35 -10.15 -21.73 -5.36
C LYS A 35 -10.94 -20.67 -4.56
N TYR A 36 -10.91 -20.77 -3.24
CA TYR A 36 -11.42 -19.70 -2.40
C TYR A 36 -10.37 -18.61 -2.19
N SER A 37 -10.79 -17.40 -1.94
CA SER A 37 -9.87 -16.28 -1.68
C SER A 37 -10.03 -15.76 -0.26
N GLU A 38 -8.90 -15.48 0.36
CA GLU A 38 -8.88 -14.74 1.62
C GLU A 38 -9.22 -13.26 1.33
N ILE A 39 -10.16 -12.71 2.11
CA ILE A 39 -10.46 -11.28 2.05
C ILE A 39 -9.63 -10.61 3.13
N PRO A 40 -8.78 -9.63 2.79
CA PRO A 40 -8.04 -8.87 3.79
C PRO A 40 -8.99 -8.21 4.79
N ASP A 41 -8.58 -8.16 6.06
CA ASP A 41 -9.37 -7.51 7.11
C ASP A 41 -9.63 -6.04 6.72
N LYS A 42 -10.88 -5.59 6.91
CA LYS A 42 -11.29 -4.22 6.60
C LYS A 42 -10.47 -3.15 7.32
N GLN A 43 -9.89 -3.50 8.47
CA GLN A 43 -9.05 -2.57 9.25
C GLN A 43 -7.73 -2.22 8.55
N ASN A 44 -7.24 -3.06 7.64
CA ASN A 44 -5.99 -2.83 6.90
C ASN A 44 -6.18 -2.11 5.56
N ARG A 45 -7.40 -1.68 5.23
CA ARG A 45 -7.70 -1.04 3.94
C ARG A 45 -7.52 0.47 3.94
N VAL A 46 -7.48 1.08 5.11
CA VAL A 46 -7.25 2.52 5.28
C VAL A 46 -5.93 2.74 5.99
N LEU A 47 -5.02 3.41 5.31
CA LEU A 47 -3.78 3.88 5.91
C LEU A 47 -4.05 5.30 6.45
N ASP A 48 -4.03 5.44 7.77
CA ASP A 48 -4.31 6.71 8.44
C ASP A 48 -3.01 7.30 9.01
N TYR A 49 -2.61 8.43 8.43
CA TYR A 49 -1.44 9.20 8.86
C TYR A 49 -1.87 10.58 9.40
N GLY A 50 -3.05 10.65 10.02
CA GLY A 50 -3.62 11.87 10.56
C GLY A 50 -4.26 12.73 9.48
N VAL A 51 -3.52 13.71 8.97
CA VAL A 51 -3.99 14.59 7.89
C VAL A 51 -4.15 13.87 6.56
N LEU A 52 -3.27 12.90 6.28
CA LEU A 52 -3.29 12.08 5.07
C LEU A 52 -3.92 10.73 5.35
N LYS A 53 -4.96 10.39 4.61
CA LYS A 53 -5.61 9.07 4.68
C LYS A 53 -5.67 8.45 3.29
N ILE A 54 -5.31 7.19 3.20
CA ILE A 54 -5.26 6.46 1.93
C ILE A 54 -6.16 5.24 2.05
N ASN A 55 -7.20 5.17 1.22
CA ASN A 55 -8.14 4.05 1.21
C ASN A 55 -7.88 3.16 0.00
N ALA A 56 -7.40 1.94 0.24
CA ALA A 56 -7.06 0.99 -0.82
C ALA A 56 -8.30 0.43 -1.53
N GLU A 57 -9.40 0.26 -0.82
CA GLU A 57 -10.64 -0.30 -1.36
C GLU A 57 -11.28 0.65 -2.38
N TYR A 58 -11.39 1.93 -2.02
CA TYR A 58 -11.96 2.95 -2.89
C TYR A 58 -10.92 3.65 -3.78
N ARG A 59 -9.64 3.30 -3.63
CA ARG A 59 -8.52 3.94 -4.34
C ARG A 59 -8.56 5.46 -4.22
N SER A 60 -8.87 5.93 -3.02
CA SER A 60 -9.03 7.35 -2.71
C SER A 60 -8.00 7.83 -1.71
N VAL A 61 -7.66 9.10 -1.82
CA VAL A 61 -6.75 9.79 -0.91
C VAL A 61 -7.43 11.05 -0.40
N GLU A 62 -7.32 11.27 0.89
CA GLU A 62 -7.84 12.45 1.57
C GLU A 62 -6.70 13.18 2.27
N SER A 63 -6.63 14.48 2.11
CA SER A 63 -5.69 15.34 2.81
C SER A 63 -6.42 16.54 3.40
N ASN A 64 -6.27 16.79 4.70
CA ASN A 64 -6.99 17.84 5.43
C ASN A 64 -8.53 17.75 5.29
N GLY A 65 -9.08 16.53 5.21
CA GLY A 65 -10.51 16.32 5.05
C GLY A 65 -11.03 16.50 3.62
N GLU A 66 -10.16 16.77 2.66
CA GLU A 66 -10.53 16.96 1.25
C GLU A 66 -9.99 15.83 0.38
N LEU A 67 -10.80 15.38 -0.57
CA LEU A 67 -10.38 14.36 -1.53
C LEU A 67 -9.32 14.92 -2.48
N VAL A 68 -8.24 14.17 -2.64
CA VAL A 68 -7.16 14.48 -3.55
C VAL A 68 -7.30 13.63 -4.82
N GLN A 69 -7.36 14.29 -5.98
CA GLN A 69 -7.47 13.61 -7.27
C GLN A 69 -6.11 13.12 -7.74
N LEU A 70 -5.89 11.80 -7.67
CA LEU A 70 -4.69 11.15 -8.17
C LEU A 70 -5.00 10.35 -9.44
N THR A 71 -4.04 10.32 -10.36
CA THR A 71 -4.09 9.37 -11.47
C THR A 71 -3.85 7.96 -10.97
N ASN A 72 -4.10 6.95 -11.80
CA ASN A 72 -3.89 5.55 -11.43
C ASN A 72 -2.44 5.30 -10.97
N TYR A 73 -1.45 5.75 -11.74
CA TYR A 73 -0.04 5.55 -11.38
C TYR A 73 0.39 6.36 -10.15
N GLU A 74 -0.13 7.56 -9.97
CA GLU A 74 0.10 8.35 -8.76
C GLU A 74 -0.42 7.61 -7.53
N PHE A 75 -1.62 7.07 -7.59
CA PHE A 75 -2.19 6.28 -6.50
C PHE A 75 -1.37 5.02 -6.22
N GLU A 76 -1.02 4.25 -7.26
CA GLU A 76 -0.26 3.00 -7.10
C GLU A 76 1.11 3.23 -6.45
N ILE A 77 1.83 4.27 -6.86
CA ILE A 77 3.14 4.60 -6.27
C ILE A 77 2.95 5.05 -4.81
N LEU A 78 2.03 5.96 -4.55
CA LEU A 78 1.77 6.42 -3.18
C LEU A 78 1.39 5.26 -2.27
N TYR A 79 0.49 4.39 -2.71
CA TYR A 79 0.04 3.24 -1.94
C TYR A 79 1.17 2.24 -1.69
N LEU A 80 1.98 1.94 -2.71
CA LEU A 80 3.15 1.06 -2.56
C LEU A 80 4.09 1.55 -1.45
N LEU A 81 4.41 2.82 -1.45
CA LEU A 81 5.31 3.41 -0.46
C LEU A 81 4.64 3.48 0.93
N ALA A 82 3.40 3.94 0.98
CA ALA A 82 2.69 4.18 2.25
C ALA A 82 2.35 2.89 3.01
N LYS A 83 2.06 1.80 2.31
CA LYS A 83 1.82 0.50 2.96
C LYS A 83 3.08 -0.16 3.51
N ASN A 84 4.25 0.33 3.13
CA ASN A 84 5.56 -0.15 3.59
C ASN A 84 6.39 1.01 4.17
N PRO A 85 5.92 1.69 5.21
CA PRO A 85 6.60 2.87 5.74
C PRO A 85 8.01 2.55 6.21
N GLY A 86 8.94 3.44 5.88
CA GLY A 86 10.35 3.27 6.19
C GLY A 86 11.14 2.38 5.21
N TRP A 87 10.47 1.62 4.36
CA TRP A 87 11.14 0.78 3.36
C TRP A 87 11.60 1.63 2.17
N ILE A 88 12.83 1.39 1.75
CA ILE A 88 13.43 2.09 0.62
C ILE A 88 13.14 1.31 -0.66
N PHE A 89 12.55 1.99 -1.63
CA PHE A 89 12.32 1.44 -2.97
C PHE A 89 13.15 2.21 -3.99
N SER A 90 13.93 1.51 -4.78
CA SER A 90 14.61 2.11 -5.93
C SER A 90 13.60 2.51 -7.01
N LYS A 91 13.98 3.39 -7.90
CA LYS A 91 13.13 3.77 -9.06
C LYS A 91 12.76 2.54 -9.89
N GLU A 92 13.71 1.63 -10.07
CA GLU A 92 13.51 0.36 -10.77
C GLU A 92 12.46 -0.51 -10.06
N GLN A 93 12.57 -0.67 -8.74
CA GLN A 93 11.59 -1.44 -7.96
C GLN A 93 10.20 -0.82 -8.01
N ILE A 94 10.09 0.49 -7.91
CA ILE A 94 8.80 1.20 -8.04
C ILE A 94 8.21 0.94 -9.42
N TYR A 95 9.00 1.12 -10.47
CA TYR A 95 8.56 0.92 -11.84
C TYR A 95 8.04 -0.51 -12.06
N THR A 96 8.87 -1.51 -11.77
CA THR A 96 8.53 -2.92 -12.01
C THR A 96 7.29 -3.37 -11.23
N GLN A 97 7.11 -2.88 -10.00
CA GLN A 97 5.94 -3.23 -9.19
C GLN A 97 4.65 -2.53 -9.64
N VAL A 98 4.74 -1.31 -10.14
CA VAL A 98 3.58 -0.52 -10.53
C VAL A 98 3.17 -0.79 -11.97
N TRP A 99 4.11 -0.82 -12.91
CA TRP A 99 3.83 -1.12 -14.32
C TRP A 99 3.75 -2.62 -14.61
N LYS A 100 4.32 -3.46 -13.72
CA LYS A 100 4.36 -4.93 -13.87
C LYS A 100 5.07 -5.38 -15.14
N GLU A 101 6.07 -4.63 -15.54
CA GLU A 101 6.92 -4.89 -16.70
C GLU A 101 8.38 -4.59 -16.38
N PRO A 102 9.34 -5.15 -17.15
CA PRO A 102 10.76 -4.88 -16.92
C PRO A 102 11.10 -3.41 -17.10
N TYR A 103 12.06 -2.96 -16.29
CA TYR A 103 12.54 -1.59 -16.31
C TYR A 103 13.62 -1.41 -17.40
N TYR A 104 13.35 -0.57 -18.37
CA TYR A 104 14.28 -0.25 -19.48
C TYR A 104 14.65 1.23 -19.48
N GLY A 105 15.14 1.75 -18.36
CA GLY A 105 15.61 3.14 -18.29
C GLY A 105 14.50 4.20 -18.20
N ALA A 106 13.31 3.83 -17.70
CA ALA A 106 12.17 4.75 -17.54
C ALA A 106 12.25 5.58 -16.25
N GLU A 107 13.44 5.99 -15.83
CA GLU A 107 13.68 6.72 -14.58
C GLU A 107 12.89 8.02 -14.47
N ASP A 108 12.79 8.74 -15.57
CA ASP A 108 12.08 10.03 -15.62
C ASP A 108 10.59 9.89 -15.32
N ASN A 109 9.98 8.77 -15.67
CA ASN A 109 8.57 8.52 -15.40
C ASN A 109 8.29 8.45 -13.89
N VAL A 110 9.08 7.69 -13.15
CA VAL A 110 8.93 7.56 -11.69
C VAL A 110 9.16 8.90 -11.01
N MET A 111 10.24 9.59 -11.34
CA MET A 111 10.58 10.89 -10.75
C MET A 111 9.49 11.94 -11.03
N GLY A 112 9.01 11.99 -12.27
CA GLY A 112 7.94 12.91 -12.66
C GLY A 112 6.64 12.67 -11.92
N ILE A 113 6.27 11.39 -11.73
CA ILE A 113 5.06 11.03 -10.99
C ILE A 113 5.22 11.37 -9.51
N ILE A 114 6.34 11.05 -8.89
CA ILE A 114 6.59 11.42 -7.48
C ILE A 114 6.51 12.92 -7.27
N ARG A 115 7.04 13.71 -8.20
CA ARG A 115 6.91 15.17 -8.14
C ARG A 115 5.45 15.62 -8.18
N ARG A 116 4.61 15.00 -9.03
CA ARG A 116 3.18 15.32 -9.10
C ARG A 116 2.43 14.89 -7.84
N ILE A 117 2.74 13.71 -7.28
CA ILE A 117 2.17 13.26 -6.01
C ILE A 117 2.48 14.29 -4.92
N ARG A 118 3.72 14.69 -4.77
CA ARG A 118 4.14 15.67 -3.76
C ARG A 118 3.38 16.98 -3.87
N LYS A 119 3.18 17.49 -5.08
CA LYS A 119 2.38 18.71 -5.28
C LYS A 119 0.94 18.57 -4.79
N LYS A 120 0.40 17.37 -4.79
CA LYS A 120 -1.00 17.11 -4.41
C LYS A 120 -1.19 16.78 -2.93
N ILE A 121 -0.21 16.15 -2.28
CA ILE A 121 -0.35 15.67 -0.90
C ILE A 121 0.57 16.34 0.12
N GLU A 122 1.74 16.83 -0.28
CA GLU A 122 2.68 17.43 0.67
C GLU A 122 2.25 18.84 1.07
N PRO A 123 2.37 19.23 2.35
CA PRO A 123 2.15 20.62 2.76
C PRO A 123 3.07 21.59 2.03
N ASP A 124 4.32 21.20 1.82
CA ASP A 124 5.32 21.90 1.01
C ASP A 124 6.06 20.88 0.15
N SER A 125 5.83 20.92 -1.16
CA SER A 125 6.44 19.98 -2.09
C SER A 125 7.97 20.09 -2.18
N ALA A 126 8.53 21.24 -1.82
CA ALA A 126 9.97 21.46 -1.75
C ALA A 126 10.61 20.86 -0.49
N LYS A 127 9.80 20.66 0.56
CA LYS A 127 10.21 20.04 1.85
C LYS A 127 9.27 18.90 2.17
N PRO A 128 9.35 17.77 1.45
CA PRO A 128 8.39 16.68 1.59
C PRO A 128 8.43 16.07 2.99
N ARG A 129 7.22 15.80 3.52
CA ARG A 129 7.00 15.16 4.82
C ARG A 129 6.66 13.68 4.68
N TYR A 130 5.94 13.31 3.62
CA TYR A 130 5.44 11.94 3.42
C TYR A 130 6.37 11.09 2.56
N ILE A 131 6.72 11.55 1.38
CA ILE A 131 7.62 10.82 0.48
C ILE A 131 9.01 11.44 0.54
N LEU A 132 9.95 10.69 1.11
CA LEU A 132 11.32 11.14 1.34
C LEU A 132 12.27 10.55 0.32
N ASN A 133 13.24 11.34 -0.11
CA ASN A 133 14.38 10.85 -0.90
C ASN A 133 15.37 10.15 0.04
N VAL A 134 15.89 9.02 -0.42
CA VAL A 134 17.08 8.40 0.17
C VAL A 134 18.17 8.47 -0.88
N TRP A 135 19.13 9.35 -0.65
CA TRP A 135 20.15 9.70 -1.64
C TRP A 135 20.90 8.45 -2.15
N GLY A 136 20.99 8.32 -3.47
CA GLY A 136 21.63 7.17 -4.11
C GLY A 136 20.87 5.84 -4.04
N MET A 137 19.72 5.79 -3.35
CA MET A 137 18.97 4.54 -3.13
C MET A 137 17.54 4.57 -3.69
N GLY A 138 16.85 5.68 -3.60
CA GLY A 138 15.48 5.83 -4.09
C GLY A 138 14.58 6.63 -3.17
N TYR A 139 13.39 6.10 -2.90
CA TYR A 139 12.35 6.79 -2.13
C TYR A 139 11.80 5.89 -1.03
N LYS A 140 11.30 6.52 0.02
CA LYS A 140 10.57 5.83 1.10
C LYS A 140 9.41 6.69 1.58
N PHE A 141 8.39 6.04 2.14
CA PHE A 141 7.40 6.75 2.94
C PHE A 141 7.95 6.96 4.35
N ASN A 142 7.67 8.12 4.93
CA ASN A 142 8.21 8.49 6.24
C ASN A 142 7.63 7.57 7.33
N GLY A 143 8.43 6.68 7.88
CA GLY A 143 8.03 5.73 8.91
C GLY A 143 7.77 6.35 10.28
N GLU A 144 8.25 7.58 10.52
CA GLU A 144 8.04 8.27 11.79
C GLU A 144 6.60 8.77 11.98
N LEU A 145 5.82 8.83 10.91
CA LEU A 145 4.42 9.27 10.95
C LEU A 145 3.47 8.23 11.58
N MET A 146 3.96 7.02 11.83
CA MET A 146 3.19 5.93 12.45
C MET A 146 3.17 5.97 13.98
N LYS A 147 3.71 6.98 14.57
CA LYS A 147 3.74 7.14 16.03
C LYS A 147 2.44 7.75 16.55
#